data_57586100798030f792756e72a384cfa4
#
_entry.id   57586100798030f792756e72a384cfa4
#
_cell.length_a   1.000
_cell.length_b   1.000
_cell.length_c   1.000
_cell.angle_alpha   90.00
_cell.angle_beta   90.00
_cell.angle_gamma   90.00
#
_symmetry.space_group_name_H-M   'P 1'
#
loop_
_entity.id
_entity.type
_entity.pdbx_description
1 polymer ?
#
loop_
_entity_poly.entity_id
_entity_poly.type
_entity_poly.pdbx_seq_one_letter_code
_entity_poly.pdbx_strand_id
1 'polypeptide(L)'
;MKLKTLISTMASVLLIGSQAAYADKWGEQFPHIAATGDIPGMCSYEEMSKKDYSGRTLTINTHAIPVMGEPTALHAEQFEKLTGAKVEVTHTPAGDLYSKAMVPFQAGQAPYDIVFGFSNFINDWKRYLAPVPQKYVDQMTDVTASHIAIASWGDTMYQYPVDGDRHYLKYRKDVINNPKYQQKYKADTGKELRVPQTWKEYAEMATYFNGWDWDGDGELEYGSAEVMKKDDLMFAAFYSRSVAYSKNEATPGGFFFDLETMEPLINNPGFVEALTDWVEAVNYVPPGGINFGLGDEINSFGGGQTLFSFSWDDAFVAAMQPDSPIANQVGAAQLPGANKVWNRTKGAWDNKPNQAPFFVWGWAVGVAEKSK
;
A
#
# COMPACT_ATOMS: atom_id res chain seq x y z
N MET A 1 26.35 10.53 42.59
CA MET A 1 25.11 10.15 41.88
C MET A 1 24.34 11.31 41.24
N LYS A 2 24.78 12.59 41.43
CA LYS A 2 24.09 13.77 40.86
C LYS A 2 24.71 14.31 39.54
N LEU A 3 25.91 13.89 39.16
CA LEU A 3 26.58 14.42 37.98
C LEU A 3 26.21 13.70 36.67
N LYS A 4 25.88 12.40 36.71
CA LYS A 4 25.46 11.63 35.52
C LYS A 4 24.06 12.00 35.02
N THR A 5 23.17 12.44 35.89
CA THR A 5 21.81 12.85 35.53
C THR A 5 21.77 14.22 34.84
N LEU A 6 22.70 15.12 35.15
CA LEU A 6 22.77 16.43 34.50
C LEU A 6 23.30 16.37 33.06
N ILE A 7 24.24 15.43 32.79
CA ILE A 7 24.81 15.28 31.45
C ILE A 7 23.78 14.63 30.48
N SER A 8 22.96 13.71 30.99
CA SER A 8 21.89 13.09 30.20
C SER A 8 20.79 14.09 29.81
N THR A 9 20.46 15.02 30.73
CA THR A 9 19.40 16.01 30.48
C THR A 9 19.88 17.12 29.53
N MET A 10 21.17 17.49 29.57
CA MET A 10 21.73 18.47 28.62
C MET A 10 21.86 17.91 27.18
N ALA A 11 22.21 16.62 27.02
CA ALA A 11 22.29 16.02 25.71
C ALA A 11 20.90 15.87 25.05
N SER A 12 19.86 15.59 25.83
CA SER A 12 18.48 15.49 25.33
C SER A 12 17.90 16.86 24.93
N VAL A 13 18.24 17.91 25.66
CA VAL A 13 17.79 19.29 25.35
C VAL A 13 18.50 19.84 24.12
N LEU A 14 19.76 19.49 23.87
CA LEU A 14 20.51 19.92 22.68
C LEU A 14 20.02 19.23 21.40
N LEU A 15 19.58 17.98 21.46
CA LEU A 15 19.00 17.27 20.32
C LEU A 15 17.59 17.78 19.96
N ILE A 16 16.76 18.10 20.97
CA ILE A 16 15.44 18.68 20.75
C ILE A 16 15.55 20.11 20.20
N GLY A 17 16.53 20.90 20.65
CA GLY A 17 16.75 22.26 20.18
C GLY A 17 17.23 22.33 18.71
N SER A 18 17.98 21.35 18.22
CA SER A 18 18.43 21.30 16.82
C SER A 18 17.33 20.87 15.86
N GLN A 19 16.45 19.97 16.27
CA GLN A 19 15.29 19.56 15.44
C GLN A 19 14.23 20.67 15.38
N ALA A 20 13.95 21.37 16.48
CA ALA A 20 13.04 22.51 16.49
C ALA A 20 13.52 23.68 15.63
N ALA A 21 14.82 23.99 15.67
CA ALA A 21 15.41 25.06 14.84
C ALA A 21 15.40 24.74 13.33
N TYR A 22 15.44 23.45 12.96
CA TYR A 22 15.32 23.01 11.57
C TYR A 22 13.87 23.08 11.07
N ALA A 23 12.91 22.72 11.91
CA ALA A 23 11.49 22.83 11.61
C ALA A 23 11.06 24.29 11.36
N ASP A 24 11.59 25.25 12.13
CA ASP A 24 11.25 26.68 11.98
C ASP A 24 11.66 27.26 10.61
N LYS A 25 12.84 26.89 10.07
CA LYS A 25 13.32 27.45 8.81
C LYS A 25 12.50 27.03 7.60
N TRP A 26 12.18 25.73 7.49
CA TRP A 26 11.45 25.17 6.36
C TRP A 26 9.94 25.12 6.62
N GLY A 27 9.53 25.03 7.89
CA GLY A 27 8.14 25.00 8.31
C GLY A 27 7.35 26.27 7.97
N GLU A 28 8.01 27.45 7.94
CA GLU A 28 7.40 28.69 7.46
C GLU A 28 7.13 28.65 5.96
N GLN A 29 8.07 28.11 5.18
CA GLN A 29 7.97 28.01 3.72
C GLN A 29 7.14 26.79 3.27
N PHE A 30 7.23 25.69 4.01
CA PHE A 30 6.56 24.42 3.74
C PHE A 30 5.90 23.89 5.04
N PRO A 31 4.69 24.34 5.38
CA PRO A 31 4.07 24.07 6.69
C PRO A 31 3.93 22.58 7.06
N HIS A 32 3.80 21.68 6.07
CA HIS A 32 3.71 20.23 6.31
C HIS A 32 5.03 19.60 6.80
N ILE A 33 6.19 20.26 6.59
CA ILE A 33 7.48 19.80 7.14
C ILE A 33 7.56 20.02 8.64
N ALA A 34 6.85 21.00 9.18
CA ALA A 34 6.86 21.29 10.62
C ALA A 34 6.53 20.05 11.47
N ALA A 35 5.77 19.09 10.92
CA ALA A 35 5.42 17.86 11.60
C ALA A 35 6.49 16.75 11.50
N THR A 36 7.28 16.71 10.43
CA THR A 36 8.18 15.60 10.11
C THR A 36 9.66 15.98 10.10
N GLY A 37 9.98 17.28 9.98
CA GLY A 37 11.35 17.78 9.81
C GLY A 37 11.91 17.51 8.40
N ASP A 38 13.12 18.07 8.13
CA ASP A 38 13.84 17.82 6.88
C ASP A 38 14.61 16.49 6.97
N ILE A 39 14.62 15.73 5.89
CA ILE A 39 15.38 14.48 5.80
C ILE A 39 16.82 14.83 5.43
N PRO A 40 17.83 14.48 6.26
CA PRO A 40 19.22 14.75 5.93
C PRO A 40 19.67 13.95 4.71
N GLY A 41 20.50 14.57 3.87
CA GLY A 41 21.05 13.92 2.68
C GLY A 41 21.02 14.80 1.44
N MET A 42 21.36 14.23 0.29
CA MET A 42 21.48 14.97 -0.97
C MET A 42 20.15 15.54 -1.49
N CYS A 43 19.03 15.00 -1.03
CA CYS A 43 17.69 15.46 -1.40
C CYS A 43 17.02 16.27 -0.28
N SER A 44 17.78 16.66 0.76
CA SER A 44 17.25 17.56 1.79
C SER A 44 16.91 18.93 1.19
N TYR A 45 15.97 19.64 1.81
CA TYR A 45 15.60 21.00 1.40
C TYR A 45 16.83 21.92 1.43
N GLU A 46 17.72 21.73 2.42
CA GLU A 46 18.96 22.49 2.52
C GLU A 46 19.87 22.26 1.30
N GLU A 47 20.05 21.01 0.86
CA GLU A 47 20.89 20.72 -0.30
C GLU A 47 20.21 21.11 -1.61
N MET A 48 18.90 20.96 -1.71
CA MET A 48 18.14 21.38 -2.89
C MET A 48 18.13 22.89 -3.04
N SER A 49 18.02 23.66 -1.97
CA SER A 49 18.04 25.13 -2.01
C SER A 49 19.36 25.74 -2.52
N LYS A 50 20.43 24.94 -2.57
CA LYS A 50 21.72 25.33 -3.14
C LYS A 50 21.81 25.13 -4.66
N LYS A 51 20.78 24.53 -5.27
CA LYS A 51 20.74 24.27 -6.71
C LYS A 51 20.00 25.39 -7.44
N ASP A 52 20.45 25.69 -8.64
CA ASP A 52 19.77 26.59 -9.56
C ASP A 52 19.48 25.84 -10.86
N TYR A 53 18.18 25.58 -11.08
CA TYR A 53 17.67 24.95 -12.29
C TYR A 53 16.74 25.91 -13.06
N SER A 54 16.89 27.21 -12.87
CA SER A 54 16.12 28.23 -13.57
C SER A 54 16.19 28.03 -15.08
N GLY A 55 15.04 28.12 -15.74
CA GLY A 55 14.91 27.92 -17.17
C GLY A 55 14.85 26.47 -17.64
N ARG A 56 14.92 25.48 -16.73
CA ARG A 56 14.68 24.07 -17.02
C ARG A 56 13.23 23.71 -16.74
N THR A 57 12.68 22.81 -17.56
CA THR A 57 11.36 22.20 -17.33
C THR A 57 11.56 20.70 -17.12
N LEU A 58 10.95 20.16 -16.08
CA LEU A 58 10.85 18.74 -15.78
C LEU A 58 9.40 18.30 -15.98
N THR A 59 9.20 17.19 -16.65
CA THR A 59 7.86 16.61 -16.87
C THR A 59 7.74 15.30 -16.09
N ILE A 60 6.64 15.14 -15.35
CA ILE A 60 6.34 13.93 -14.58
C ILE A 60 4.88 13.54 -14.75
N ASN A 61 4.60 12.27 -14.96
CA ASN A 61 3.27 11.74 -14.73
C ASN A 61 3.16 11.14 -13.32
N THR A 62 1.97 11.16 -12.76
CA THR A 62 1.65 10.55 -11.47
C THR A 62 0.28 9.91 -11.51
N HIS A 63 -0.06 9.16 -10.49
CA HIS A 63 -1.38 8.56 -10.33
C HIS A 63 -2.45 9.63 -10.11
N ALA A 64 -3.64 9.43 -10.68
CA ALA A 64 -4.77 10.37 -10.54
C ALA A 64 -5.50 10.26 -9.19
N ILE A 65 -5.23 9.20 -8.39
CA ILE A 65 -5.80 9.09 -7.03
C ILE A 65 -5.17 10.18 -6.14
N PRO A 66 -5.98 10.93 -5.35
CA PRO A 66 -5.48 12.04 -4.55
C PRO A 66 -4.32 11.69 -3.62
N VAL A 67 -4.38 10.55 -2.92
CA VAL A 67 -3.35 10.11 -1.97
C VAL A 67 -1.95 9.94 -2.59
N MET A 68 -1.86 9.79 -3.91
CA MET A 68 -0.60 9.70 -4.66
C MET A 68 -0.33 10.97 -5.49
N GLY A 69 -1.35 11.47 -6.15
CA GLY A 69 -1.22 12.60 -7.07
C GLY A 69 -0.97 13.94 -6.36
N GLU A 70 -1.68 14.19 -5.27
CA GLU A 70 -1.53 15.44 -4.52
C GLU A 70 -0.15 15.58 -3.86
N PRO A 71 0.42 14.57 -3.17
CA PRO A 71 1.79 14.63 -2.69
C PRO A 71 2.81 14.85 -3.81
N THR A 72 2.64 14.22 -4.97
CA THR A 72 3.53 14.45 -6.12
C THR A 72 3.49 15.90 -6.60
N ALA A 73 2.29 16.48 -6.73
CA ALA A 73 2.12 17.87 -7.12
C ALA A 73 2.70 18.85 -6.08
N LEU A 74 2.49 18.54 -4.80
CA LEU A 74 3.05 19.32 -3.70
C LEU A 74 4.59 19.31 -3.71
N HIS A 75 5.21 18.15 -3.87
CA HIS A 75 6.65 18.03 -3.96
C HIS A 75 7.23 18.72 -5.21
N ALA A 76 6.49 18.68 -6.33
CA ALA A 76 6.85 19.43 -7.54
C ALA A 76 6.90 20.94 -7.27
N GLU A 77 5.86 21.48 -6.62
CA GLU A 77 5.82 22.90 -6.24
C GLU A 77 6.95 23.30 -5.29
N GLN A 78 7.28 22.43 -4.33
CA GLN A 78 8.42 22.64 -3.42
C GLN A 78 9.75 22.66 -4.17
N PHE A 79 9.94 21.72 -5.09
CA PHE A 79 11.15 21.66 -5.92
C PHE A 79 11.30 22.90 -6.79
N GLU A 80 10.21 23.40 -7.38
CA GLU A 80 10.20 24.68 -8.12
C GLU A 80 10.64 25.84 -7.23
N LYS A 81 10.04 25.97 -6.05
CA LYS A 81 10.38 27.05 -5.09
C LYS A 81 11.84 27.00 -4.63
N LEU A 82 12.39 25.80 -4.45
CA LEU A 82 13.76 25.61 -3.98
C LEU A 82 14.80 25.85 -5.07
N THR A 83 14.50 25.52 -6.31
CA THR A 83 15.51 25.38 -7.37
C THR A 83 15.31 26.31 -8.58
N GLY A 84 14.16 26.96 -8.69
CA GLY A 84 13.80 27.77 -9.84
C GLY A 84 13.45 26.99 -11.10
N ALA A 85 13.41 25.66 -11.05
CA ALA A 85 12.91 24.83 -12.14
C ALA A 85 11.39 25.02 -12.35
N LYS A 86 10.88 24.62 -13.52
CA LYS A 86 9.46 24.40 -13.77
C LYS A 86 9.19 22.89 -13.74
N VAL A 87 8.11 22.44 -13.08
CA VAL A 87 7.70 21.03 -13.06
C VAL A 87 6.27 20.90 -13.57
N GLU A 88 6.10 20.15 -14.63
CA GLU A 88 4.79 19.86 -15.21
C GLU A 88 4.32 18.47 -14.76
N VAL A 89 3.29 18.43 -13.92
CA VAL A 89 2.72 17.19 -13.37
C VAL A 89 1.45 16.82 -14.16
N THR A 90 1.42 15.59 -14.68
CA THR A 90 0.26 15.03 -15.38
C THR A 90 -0.34 13.90 -14.52
N HIS A 91 -1.60 14.03 -14.14
CA HIS A 91 -2.34 13.00 -13.42
C HIS A 91 -2.91 11.97 -14.40
N THR A 92 -2.60 10.69 -14.17
CA THR A 92 -2.98 9.58 -15.07
C THR A 92 -3.71 8.50 -14.26
N PRO A 93 -4.88 8.00 -14.71
CA PRO A 93 -5.53 6.84 -14.08
C PRO A 93 -4.61 5.61 -14.03
N ALA A 94 -4.71 4.79 -12.99
CA ALA A 94 -3.83 3.63 -12.77
C ALA A 94 -3.76 2.71 -13.99
N GLY A 95 -4.90 2.35 -14.57
CA GLY A 95 -4.97 1.46 -15.73
C GLY A 95 -4.30 2.00 -17.01
N ASP A 96 -4.08 3.31 -17.08
CA ASP A 96 -3.47 3.96 -18.23
C ASP A 96 -1.96 4.19 -18.09
N LEU A 97 -1.41 4.12 -16.87
CA LEU A 97 -0.01 4.45 -16.58
C LEU A 97 0.96 3.65 -17.45
N TYR A 98 0.72 2.34 -17.57
CA TYR A 98 1.57 1.47 -18.38
C TYR A 98 1.58 1.89 -19.85
N SER A 99 0.41 2.01 -20.47
CA SER A 99 0.28 2.30 -21.89
C SER A 99 0.75 3.71 -22.25
N LYS A 100 0.48 4.69 -21.38
CA LYS A 100 0.91 6.08 -21.55
C LYS A 100 2.44 6.23 -21.56
N ALA A 101 3.16 5.35 -20.88
CA ALA A 101 4.61 5.30 -20.94
C ALA A 101 5.12 4.38 -22.08
N MET A 102 4.56 3.18 -22.23
CA MET A 102 5.08 2.17 -23.15
C MET A 102 4.95 2.56 -24.62
N VAL A 103 3.82 3.14 -25.03
CA VAL A 103 3.61 3.50 -26.44
C VAL A 103 4.66 4.50 -26.93
N PRO A 104 4.91 5.63 -26.25
CA PRO A 104 6.01 6.52 -26.64
C PRO A 104 7.40 5.88 -26.53
N PHE A 105 7.65 5.08 -25.50
CA PHE A 105 8.93 4.37 -25.35
C PHE A 105 9.24 3.48 -26.55
N GLN A 106 8.26 2.71 -27.01
CA GLN A 106 8.42 1.87 -28.20
C GLN A 106 8.64 2.71 -29.47
N ALA A 107 8.10 3.91 -29.54
CA ALA A 107 8.36 4.86 -30.60
C ALA A 107 9.71 5.60 -30.46
N GLY A 108 10.52 5.23 -29.45
CA GLY A 108 11.83 5.83 -29.21
C GLY A 108 11.79 7.23 -28.58
N GLN A 109 10.69 7.59 -27.96
CA GLN A 109 10.45 8.88 -27.29
C GLN A 109 10.38 8.70 -25.78
N ALA A 110 10.77 9.72 -25.02
CA ALA A 110 10.46 9.83 -23.60
C ALA A 110 9.15 10.63 -23.46
N PRO A 111 8.06 10.00 -22.94
CA PRO A 111 6.79 10.72 -22.78
C PRO A 111 6.84 11.75 -21.68
N TYR A 112 7.64 11.47 -20.64
CA TYR A 112 7.94 12.30 -19.48
C TYR A 112 9.41 12.10 -19.10
N ASP A 113 9.99 13.03 -18.36
CA ASP A 113 11.34 12.88 -17.80
C ASP A 113 11.32 11.86 -16.64
N ILE A 114 10.26 11.90 -15.85
CA ILE A 114 9.99 10.94 -14.77
C ILE A 114 8.69 10.23 -15.06
N VAL A 115 8.72 8.91 -15.11
CA VAL A 115 7.56 8.05 -15.31
C VAL A 115 7.19 7.35 -14.01
N PHE A 116 5.93 7.49 -13.64
CA PHE A 116 5.34 6.86 -12.46
C PHE A 116 4.60 5.58 -12.86
N GLY A 117 4.76 4.53 -12.08
CA GLY A 117 4.06 3.27 -12.33
C GLY A 117 4.28 2.23 -11.24
N PHE A 118 3.70 1.08 -11.40
CA PHE A 118 3.97 -0.05 -10.54
C PHE A 118 5.41 -0.52 -10.69
N SER A 119 6.04 -0.90 -9.59
CA SER A 119 7.39 -1.45 -9.60
C SER A 119 7.54 -2.67 -10.51
N ASN A 120 6.51 -3.51 -10.67
CA ASN A 120 6.54 -4.66 -11.58
C ASN A 120 6.58 -4.31 -13.07
N PHE A 121 6.31 -3.05 -13.46
CA PHE A 121 6.51 -2.61 -14.84
C PHE A 121 7.99 -2.59 -15.26
N ILE A 122 8.90 -2.68 -14.31
CA ILE A 122 10.36 -2.74 -14.55
C ILE A 122 10.75 -3.80 -15.59
N ASN A 123 10.01 -4.90 -15.65
CA ASN A 123 10.27 -5.96 -16.59
C ASN A 123 10.35 -5.46 -18.05
N ASP A 124 9.41 -4.59 -18.41
CA ASP A 124 9.32 -3.99 -19.74
C ASP A 124 10.03 -2.64 -19.82
N TRP A 125 9.98 -1.85 -18.75
CA TRP A 125 10.44 -0.47 -18.74
C TRP A 125 11.94 -0.31 -18.61
N LYS A 126 12.66 -1.25 -17.97
CA LYS A 126 14.11 -1.15 -17.68
C LYS A 126 14.98 -0.74 -18.87
N ARG A 127 14.59 -1.11 -20.10
CA ARG A 127 15.31 -0.74 -21.32
C ARG A 127 15.15 0.71 -21.76
N TYR A 128 14.23 1.42 -21.12
CA TYR A 128 13.89 2.81 -21.40
C TYR A 128 14.18 3.73 -20.21
N LEU A 129 14.60 3.15 -19.09
CA LEU A 129 14.91 3.88 -17.86
C LEU A 129 16.41 3.96 -17.65
N ALA A 130 16.87 5.09 -17.16
CA ALA A 130 18.23 5.24 -16.68
C ALA A 130 18.44 4.41 -15.40
N PRO A 131 19.55 3.68 -15.25
CA PRO A 131 19.90 3.02 -14.00
C PRO A 131 19.98 4.03 -12.86
N VAL A 132 19.49 3.65 -11.69
CA VAL A 132 19.67 4.48 -10.47
C VAL A 132 21.14 4.46 -10.09
N PRO A 133 21.81 5.63 -9.99
CA PRO A 133 23.20 5.68 -9.57
C PRO A 133 23.39 5.09 -8.17
N GLN A 134 24.43 4.27 -7.98
CA GLN A 134 24.70 3.57 -6.72
C GLN A 134 24.71 4.49 -5.49
N LYS A 135 25.26 5.69 -5.64
CA LYS A 135 25.28 6.71 -4.58
C LYS A 135 23.90 7.09 -4.02
N TYR A 136 22.81 6.93 -4.81
CA TYR A 136 21.45 7.13 -4.35
C TYR A 136 20.88 5.88 -3.70
N VAL A 137 21.21 4.70 -4.24
CA VAL A 137 20.82 3.42 -3.63
C VAL A 137 21.39 3.32 -2.21
N ASP A 138 22.66 3.70 -2.03
CA ASP A 138 23.35 3.67 -0.73
C ASP A 138 22.71 4.59 0.34
N GLN A 139 21.92 5.58 -0.09
CA GLN A 139 21.21 6.50 0.81
C GLN A 139 19.79 6.07 1.17
N MET A 140 19.25 5.04 0.54
CA MET A 140 17.90 4.49 0.81
C MET A 140 17.93 3.61 2.07
N THR A 141 18.32 4.19 3.20
CA THR A 141 18.48 3.43 4.47
C THR A 141 17.16 3.11 5.17
N ASP A 142 16.09 3.78 4.80
CA ASP A 142 14.72 3.62 5.27
C ASP A 142 13.83 2.77 4.34
N VAL A 143 14.34 2.46 3.14
CA VAL A 143 13.64 1.59 2.17
C VAL A 143 13.98 0.12 2.45
N THR A 144 12.98 -0.74 2.55
CA THR A 144 13.19 -2.16 2.83
C THR A 144 13.86 -2.88 1.65
N ALA A 145 14.61 -3.94 1.95
CA ALA A 145 15.27 -4.75 0.92
C ALA A 145 14.29 -5.33 -0.11
N SER A 146 13.06 -5.63 0.29
CA SER A 146 12.02 -6.11 -0.62
C SER A 146 11.59 -5.05 -1.65
N HIS A 147 11.47 -3.78 -1.24
CA HIS A 147 11.12 -2.69 -2.16
C HIS A 147 12.28 -2.36 -3.10
N ILE A 148 13.52 -2.43 -2.62
CA ILE A 148 14.70 -2.31 -3.49
C ILE A 148 14.71 -3.46 -4.52
N ALA A 149 14.43 -4.69 -4.09
CA ALA A 149 14.42 -5.85 -4.99
C ALA A 149 13.37 -5.74 -6.10
N ILE A 150 12.14 -5.30 -5.80
CA ILE A 150 11.09 -5.14 -6.82
C ILE A 150 11.33 -3.93 -7.74
N ALA A 151 12.13 -2.97 -7.33
CA ALA A 151 12.55 -1.80 -8.13
C ALA A 151 13.84 -2.08 -8.95
N SER A 152 14.36 -3.32 -8.89
CA SER A 152 15.61 -3.74 -9.51
C SER A 152 15.37 -4.85 -10.53
N TRP A 153 16.27 -4.93 -11.53
CA TRP A 153 16.37 -6.06 -12.44
C TRP A 153 17.80 -6.62 -12.38
N GLY A 154 17.92 -7.85 -11.87
CA GLY A 154 19.23 -8.37 -11.47
C GLY A 154 19.83 -7.48 -10.38
N ASP A 155 21.08 -7.11 -10.53
CA ASP A 155 21.81 -6.29 -9.57
C ASP A 155 21.65 -4.77 -9.84
N THR A 156 20.80 -4.38 -10.78
CA THR A 156 20.64 -2.98 -11.19
C THR A 156 19.25 -2.45 -10.82
N MET A 157 19.21 -1.39 -10.04
CA MET A 157 17.99 -0.65 -9.72
C MET A 157 17.66 0.34 -10.84
N TYR A 158 16.40 0.40 -11.27
CA TYR A 158 15.93 1.29 -12.34
C TYR A 158 14.82 2.23 -11.90
N GLN A 159 14.21 1.97 -10.77
CA GLN A 159 13.12 2.76 -10.25
C GLN A 159 13.40 3.18 -8.81
N TYR A 160 12.87 4.32 -8.41
CA TYR A 160 12.88 4.80 -7.04
C TYR A 160 11.54 4.45 -6.41
N PRO A 161 11.48 3.62 -5.36
CA PRO A 161 10.25 3.40 -4.61
C PRO A 161 9.73 4.71 -4.03
N VAL A 162 8.45 4.99 -4.17
CA VAL A 162 7.81 6.21 -3.64
C VAL A 162 6.84 5.91 -2.51
N ASP A 163 6.43 4.66 -2.36
CA ASP A 163 5.66 4.17 -1.23
C ASP A 163 6.01 2.72 -0.87
N GLY A 164 5.39 2.23 0.18
CA GLY A 164 5.58 0.89 0.72
C GLY A 164 4.28 0.14 0.87
N ASP A 165 3.51 0.04 -0.19
CA ASP A 165 2.21 -0.62 -0.25
C ASP A 165 2.18 -1.97 0.47
N ARG A 166 1.16 -2.16 1.27
CA ARG A 166 0.89 -3.40 2.02
C ARG A 166 -0.59 -3.64 2.10
N HIS A 167 -0.98 -4.90 2.07
CA HIS A 167 -2.35 -5.28 2.38
C HIS A 167 -2.51 -5.55 3.87
N TYR A 168 -3.50 -4.89 4.46
CA TYR A 168 -3.92 -5.09 5.84
C TYR A 168 -5.40 -5.40 5.90
N LEU A 169 -5.80 -6.10 6.94
CA LEU A 169 -7.18 -6.11 7.39
C LEU A 169 -7.46 -4.80 8.13
N LYS A 170 -8.37 -4.01 7.63
CA LYS A 170 -8.97 -2.86 8.31
C LYS A 170 -10.29 -3.27 8.91
N TYR A 171 -10.61 -2.78 10.09
CA TYR A 171 -11.85 -3.16 10.79
C TYR A 171 -12.41 -2.06 11.68
N ARG A 172 -13.70 -2.07 11.94
CA ARG A 172 -14.41 -1.18 12.85
C ARG A 172 -14.16 -1.59 14.30
N LYS A 173 -13.31 -0.82 15.02
CA LYS A 173 -13.02 -1.07 16.45
C LYS A 173 -14.24 -0.91 17.32
N ASP A 174 -15.09 0.05 17.02
CA ASP A 174 -16.32 0.36 17.73
C ASP A 174 -17.36 -0.78 17.66
N VAL A 175 -17.27 -1.63 16.64
CA VAL A 175 -18.08 -2.86 16.52
C VAL A 175 -17.40 -4.04 17.17
N ILE A 176 -16.16 -4.34 16.74
CA ILE A 176 -15.43 -5.54 17.21
C ILE A 176 -15.21 -5.51 18.74
N ASN A 177 -14.93 -4.34 19.31
CA ASN A 177 -14.68 -4.17 20.74
C ASN A 177 -15.94 -3.83 21.56
N ASN A 178 -17.12 -3.75 20.93
CA ASN A 178 -18.35 -3.39 21.61
C ASN A 178 -18.90 -4.57 22.44
N PRO A 179 -19.02 -4.43 23.76
CA PRO A 179 -19.50 -5.52 24.61
C PRO A 179 -20.90 -6.03 24.24
N LYS A 180 -21.79 -5.16 23.73
CA LYS A 180 -23.14 -5.54 23.25
C LYS A 180 -23.02 -6.52 22.06
N TYR A 181 -22.16 -6.19 21.09
CA TYR A 181 -21.99 -7.06 19.91
C TYR A 181 -21.20 -8.32 20.24
N GLN A 182 -20.21 -8.24 21.13
CA GLN A 182 -19.50 -9.43 21.61
C GLN A 182 -20.43 -10.42 22.29
N GLN A 183 -21.29 -9.95 23.18
CA GLN A 183 -22.28 -10.80 23.87
C GLN A 183 -23.29 -11.39 22.87
N LYS A 184 -23.83 -10.55 21.97
CA LYS A 184 -24.81 -10.99 20.97
C LYS A 184 -24.20 -12.03 20.02
N TYR A 185 -23.04 -11.75 19.46
CA TYR A 185 -22.35 -12.67 18.53
C TYR A 185 -22.06 -14.02 19.20
N LYS A 186 -21.57 -13.99 20.46
CA LYS A 186 -21.33 -15.20 21.23
C LYS A 186 -22.61 -15.99 21.52
N ALA A 187 -23.69 -15.30 21.87
CA ALA A 187 -24.98 -15.94 22.13
C ALA A 187 -25.55 -16.61 20.87
N ASP A 188 -25.45 -15.95 19.72
CA ASP A 188 -26.03 -16.40 18.46
C ASP A 188 -25.17 -17.49 17.77
N THR A 189 -23.84 -17.42 17.90
CA THR A 189 -22.91 -18.27 17.14
C THR A 189 -22.09 -19.24 18.00
N GLY A 190 -22.04 -19.04 19.30
CA GLY A 190 -21.15 -19.76 20.22
C GLY A 190 -19.68 -19.34 20.13
N LYS A 191 -19.34 -18.35 19.29
CA LYS A 191 -17.96 -17.90 19.02
C LYS A 191 -17.68 -16.52 19.62
N GLU A 192 -16.40 -16.21 19.82
CA GLU A 192 -15.98 -14.89 20.27
C GLU A 192 -15.91 -13.93 19.09
N LEU A 193 -16.46 -12.71 19.26
CA LEU A 193 -16.24 -11.60 18.32
C LEU A 193 -14.90 -10.98 18.62
N ARG A 194 -13.98 -11.06 17.68
CA ARG A 194 -12.61 -10.54 17.76
C ARG A 194 -12.07 -10.25 16.36
N VAL A 195 -10.90 -9.69 16.26
CA VAL A 195 -10.22 -9.57 14.96
C VAL A 195 -10.00 -10.97 14.38
N PRO A 196 -10.49 -11.26 13.16
CA PRO A 196 -10.41 -12.59 12.56
C PRO A 196 -8.96 -12.97 12.27
N GLN A 197 -8.60 -14.22 12.57
CA GLN A 197 -7.27 -14.77 12.33
C GLN A 197 -7.22 -15.63 11.07
N THR A 198 -8.38 -16.07 10.57
CA THR A 198 -8.49 -16.87 9.36
C THR A 198 -9.54 -16.28 8.41
N TRP A 199 -9.39 -16.53 7.11
CA TRP A 199 -10.38 -16.13 6.12
C TRP A 199 -11.77 -16.73 6.41
N LYS A 200 -11.81 -17.91 7.00
CA LYS A 200 -13.08 -18.51 7.46
C LYS A 200 -13.73 -17.68 8.57
N GLU A 201 -12.98 -17.25 9.59
CA GLU A 201 -13.51 -16.38 10.65
C GLU A 201 -13.94 -15.03 10.09
N TYR A 202 -13.15 -14.49 9.17
CA TYR A 202 -13.49 -13.25 8.46
C TYR A 202 -14.85 -13.37 7.74
N ALA A 203 -15.03 -14.38 6.91
CA ALA A 203 -16.28 -14.62 6.18
C ALA A 203 -17.49 -14.84 7.12
N GLU A 204 -17.30 -15.59 8.21
CA GLU A 204 -18.35 -15.82 9.21
C GLU A 204 -18.78 -14.51 9.90
N MET A 205 -17.85 -13.67 10.30
CA MET A 205 -18.15 -12.38 10.91
C MET A 205 -18.75 -11.41 9.89
N ALA A 206 -18.15 -11.33 8.69
CA ALA A 206 -18.68 -10.49 7.62
C ALA A 206 -20.13 -10.86 7.27
N THR A 207 -20.43 -12.14 7.14
CA THR A 207 -21.80 -12.63 6.90
C THR A 207 -22.75 -12.28 8.05
N TYR A 208 -22.28 -12.40 9.30
CA TYR A 208 -23.13 -12.14 10.48
C TYR A 208 -23.52 -10.64 10.57
N PHE A 209 -22.59 -9.74 10.25
CA PHE A 209 -22.82 -8.30 10.32
C PHE A 209 -23.34 -7.69 8.99
N ASN A 210 -23.72 -8.52 8.04
CA ASN A 210 -24.16 -8.06 6.73
C ASN A 210 -25.65 -7.71 6.69
N GLY A 211 -26.00 -6.53 6.18
CA GLY A 211 -27.35 -6.16 5.82
C GLY A 211 -28.25 -5.76 6.99
N TRP A 212 -27.70 -5.13 8.04
CA TRP A 212 -28.46 -4.53 9.12
C TRP A 212 -27.80 -3.27 9.67
N ASP A 213 -28.61 -2.32 10.12
CA ASP A 213 -28.18 -1.08 10.75
C ASP A 213 -27.62 -1.40 12.15
N TRP A 214 -26.30 -1.55 12.26
CA TRP A 214 -25.66 -1.86 13.52
C TRP A 214 -24.99 -0.63 14.17
N ASP A 215 -24.87 0.51 13.48
CA ASP A 215 -24.39 1.75 14.09
C ASP A 215 -25.52 2.74 14.43
N GLY A 216 -26.71 2.54 13.91
CA GLY A 216 -27.92 3.24 14.31
C GLY A 216 -28.17 4.53 13.55
N ASP A 217 -27.59 4.69 12.36
CA ASP A 217 -27.75 5.88 11.52
C ASP A 217 -28.97 5.79 10.58
N GLY A 218 -29.59 4.63 10.47
CA GLY A 218 -30.79 4.38 9.65
C GLY A 218 -30.50 3.80 8.28
N GLU A 219 -29.23 3.62 7.93
CA GLU A 219 -28.79 2.92 6.72
C GLU A 219 -28.41 1.47 7.04
N LEU A 220 -28.13 0.65 6.04
CA LEU A 220 -27.67 -0.71 6.25
C LEU A 220 -26.19 -0.81 6.02
N GLU A 221 -25.49 -1.40 6.99
CA GLU A 221 -24.08 -1.74 6.84
C GLU A 221 -23.89 -3.17 6.34
N TYR A 222 -22.66 -3.44 5.86
CA TYR A 222 -22.28 -4.69 5.22
C TYR A 222 -21.04 -5.29 5.86
N GLY A 223 -20.80 -6.57 5.53
CA GLY A 223 -19.72 -7.31 6.15
C GLY A 223 -18.34 -6.85 5.71
N SER A 224 -18.16 -6.51 4.43
CA SER A 224 -16.85 -6.11 3.91
C SER A 224 -16.94 -5.25 2.65
N ALA A 225 -15.94 -4.39 2.45
CA ALA A 225 -15.61 -3.81 1.15
C ALA A 225 -14.35 -4.47 0.61
N GLU A 226 -14.40 -4.93 -0.64
CA GLU A 226 -13.29 -5.62 -1.30
C GLU A 226 -13.12 -5.12 -2.74
N VAL A 227 -11.88 -5.11 -3.24
CA VAL A 227 -11.58 -4.80 -4.65
C VAL A 227 -11.90 -6.03 -5.49
N MET A 228 -13.07 -6.04 -6.13
CA MET A 228 -13.60 -7.17 -6.90
C MET A 228 -13.77 -6.88 -8.39
N LYS A 229 -13.73 -5.60 -8.79
CA LYS A 229 -13.87 -5.19 -10.19
C LYS A 229 -12.76 -5.79 -11.05
N LYS A 230 -13.15 -6.35 -12.19
CA LYS A 230 -12.21 -6.89 -13.18
C LYS A 230 -11.37 -5.77 -13.79
N ASP A 231 -10.23 -5.52 -13.18
CA ASP A 231 -9.21 -4.55 -13.62
C ASP A 231 -7.83 -4.97 -13.11
N ASP A 232 -6.87 -4.07 -13.21
CA ASP A 232 -5.46 -4.33 -12.85
C ASP A 232 -5.23 -4.60 -11.35
N LEU A 233 -6.16 -4.23 -10.45
CA LEU A 233 -5.97 -4.28 -9.00
C LEU A 233 -6.64 -5.48 -8.34
N MET A 234 -7.70 -6.03 -8.95
CA MET A 234 -8.45 -7.18 -8.45
C MET A 234 -7.54 -8.38 -8.14
N PHE A 235 -6.54 -8.63 -8.97
CA PHE A 235 -5.64 -9.76 -8.81
C PHE A 235 -4.83 -9.69 -7.51
N ALA A 236 -4.46 -8.50 -7.04
CA ALA A 236 -3.70 -8.32 -5.81
C ALA A 236 -4.50 -8.75 -4.57
N ALA A 237 -5.81 -8.43 -4.52
CA ALA A 237 -6.72 -8.90 -3.49
C ALA A 237 -6.81 -10.44 -3.48
N PHE A 238 -6.96 -11.05 -4.66
CA PHE A 238 -6.98 -12.51 -4.79
C PHE A 238 -5.65 -13.14 -4.39
N TYR A 239 -4.52 -12.55 -4.77
CA TYR A 239 -3.20 -13.09 -4.40
C TYR A 239 -2.96 -13.06 -2.91
N SER A 240 -3.30 -11.97 -2.23
CA SER A 240 -3.19 -11.87 -0.78
C SER A 240 -4.02 -12.91 -0.05
N ARG A 241 -5.20 -13.26 -0.56
CA ARG A 241 -6.03 -14.35 -0.02
C ARG A 241 -5.42 -15.73 -0.33
N SER A 242 -4.93 -15.95 -1.54
CA SER A 242 -4.40 -17.23 -1.98
C SER A 242 -3.11 -17.66 -1.28
N VAL A 243 -2.31 -16.71 -0.78
CA VAL A 243 -1.06 -17.00 -0.04
C VAL A 243 -1.32 -17.86 1.19
N ALA A 244 -2.41 -17.60 1.93
CA ALA A 244 -2.78 -18.35 3.12
C ALA A 244 -2.99 -19.85 2.84
N TYR A 245 -3.53 -20.18 1.68
CA TYR A 245 -3.86 -21.56 1.31
C TYR A 245 -2.78 -22.27 0.48
N SER A 246 -1.91 -21.50 -0.21
CA SER A 246 -1.01 -22.05 -1.22
C SER A 246 0.48 -21.84 -0.94
N LYS A 247 0.87 -20.84 -0.13
CA LYS A 247 2.27 -20.60 0.22
C LYS A 247 2.69 -21.44 1.42
N ASN A 248 3.23 -22.62 1.15
CA ASN A 248 3.73 -23.53 2.18
C ASN A 248 5.25 -23.44 2.30
N GLU A 249 5.76 -23.21 3.50
CA GLU A 249 7.21 -23.16 3.78
C GLU A 249 7.94 -24.46 3.39
N ALA A 250 7.24 -25.61 3.48
CA ALA A 250 7.79 -26.90 3.10
C ALA A 250 7.87 -27.11 1.56
N THR A 251 7.36 -26.17 0.77
CA THR A 251 7.42 -26.21 -0.70
C THR A 251 8.13 -24.97 -1.23
N PRO A 252 9.47 -24.94 -1.20
CA PRO A 252 10.25 -23.82 -1.72
C PRO A 252 10.04 -23.67 -3.23
N GLY A 253 10.48 -22.54 -3.75
CA GLY A 253 10.39 -22.21 -5.19
C GLY A 253 9.22 -21.26 -5.49
N GLY A 254 8.84 -21.16 -6.73
CA GLY A 254 7.87 -20.22 -7.24
C GLY A 254 6.48 -20.37 -6.63
N PHE A 255 5.75 -19.28 -6.57
CA PHE A 255 4.37 -19.26 -6.10
C PHE A 255 3.38 -19.37 -7.27
N PHE A 256 3.58 -18.60 -8.32
CA PHE A 256 2.74 -18.60 -9.52
C PHE A 256 3.23 -19.57 -10.60
N PHE A 257 4.53 -19.75 -10.70
CA PHE A 257 5.20 -20.58 -11.68
C PHE A 257 6.30 -21.39 -11.01
N ASP A 258 6.55 -22.57 -11.53
CA ASP A 258 7.80 -23.27 -11.28
C ASP A 258 8.97 -22.47 -11.88
N LEU A 259 10.02 -22.22 -11.10
CA LEU A 259 11.09 -21.30 -11.53
C LEU A 259 12.06 -21.92 -12.54
N GLU A 260 12.05 -23.25 -12.71
CA GLU A 260 12.92 -23.95 -13.67
C GLU A 260 12.19 -24.22 -14.97
N THR A 261 10.95 -24.68 -14.89
CA THR A 261 10.16 -25.10 -16.06
C THR A 261 9.20 -24.04 -16.57
N MET A 262 8.91 -23.01 -15.76
CA MET A 262 7.87 -21.99 -15.99
C MET A 262 6.45 -22.57 -16.07
N GLU A 263 6.23 -23.77 -15.57
CA GLU A 263 4.90 -24.36 -15.48
C GLU A 263 4.02 -23.56 -14.50
N PRO A 264 2.79 -23.23 -14.87
CA PRO A 264 1.86 -22.51 -13.96
C PRO A 264 1.51 -23.37 -12.75
N LEU A 265 1.61 -22.80 -11.56
CA LEU A 265 1.29 -23.46 -10.28
C LEU A 265 -0.07 -23.02 -9.71
N ILE A 266 -0.80 -22.15 -10.39
CA ILE A 266 -2.05 -21.54 -9.90
C ILE A 266 -3.27 -22.47 -10.00
N ASN A 267 -3.15 -23.60 -10.66
CA ASN A 267 -4.22 -24.61 -10.71
C ASN A 267 -3.95 -25.72 -9.68
N ASN A 268 -4.02 -25.39 -8.40
CA ASN A 268 -3.86 -26.35 -7.31
C ASN A 268 -4.97 -26.16 -6.26
N PRO A 269 -5.22 -27.14 -5.39
CA PRO A 269 -6.30 -27.09 -4.38
C PRO A 269 -6.25 -25.84 -3.48
N GLY A 270 -5.08 -25.29 -3.19
CA GLY A 270 -4.95 -24.08 -2.37
C GLY A 270 -5.47 -22.83 -3.09
N PHE A 271 -5.13 -22.65 -4.36
CA PHE A 271 -5.69 -21.56 -5.16
C PHE A 271 -7.19 -21.72 -5.42
N VAL A 272 -7.66 -22.96 -5.64
CA VAL A 272 -9.10 -23.24 -5.81
C VAL A 272 -9.87 -22.92 -4.54
N GLU A 273 -9.36 -23.28 -3.37
CA GLU A 273 -9.97 -22.93 -2.07
C GLU A 273 -10.05 -21.39 -1.90
N ALA A 274 -8.94 -20.69 -2.13
CA ALA A 274 -8.91 -19.24 -2.06
C ALA A 274 -9.90 -18.56 -3.02
N LEU A 275 -10.03 -19.08 -4.23
CA LEU A 275 -10.99 -18.57 -5.22
C LEU A 275 -12.43 -18.84 -4.79
N THR A 276 -12.70 -20.00 -4.23
CA THR A 276 -14.02 -20.34 -3.69
C THR A 276 -14.42 -19.38 -2.58
N ASP A 277 -13.55 -19.20 -1.58
CA ASP A 277 -13.79 -18.24 -0.50
C ASP A 277 -14.01 -16.81 -1.03
N TRP A 278 -13.27 -16.42 -2.07
CA TRP A 278 -13.38 -15.07 -2.60
C TRP A 278 -14.67 -14.86 -3.42
N VAL A 279 -15.08 -15.86 -4.18
CA VAL A 279 -16.37 -15.81 -4.91
C VAL A 279 -17.53 -15.71 -3.92
N GLU A 280 -17.45 -16.36 -2.78
CA GLU A 280 -18.47 -16.28 -1.73
C GLU A 280 -18.56 -14.90 -1.07
N ALA A 281 -17.51 -14.08 -1.17
CA ALA A 281 -17.51 -12.73 -0.62
C ALA A 281 -18.61 -11.82 -1.19
N VAL A 282 -19.12 -12.10 -2.39
CA VAL A 282 -20.27 -11.40 -2.99
C VAL A 282 -21.51 -11.40 -2.09
N ASN A 283 -21.61 -12.36 -1.15
CA ASN A 283 -22.75 -12.49 -0.25
C ASN A 283 -22.72 -11.53 0.96
N TYR A 284 -21.58 -10.86 1.22
CA TYR A 284 -21.43 -9.96 2.36
C TYR A 284 -20.78 -8.62 2.03
N VAL A 285 -20.67 -8.28 0.74
CA VAL A 285 -20.29 -6.93 0.29
C VAL A 285 -21.54 -6.09 0.00
N PRO A 286 -21.44 -4.75 -0.07
CA PRO A 286 -22.55 -3.89 -0.43
C PRO A 286 -23.17 -4.25 -1.78
N PRO A 287 -24.45 -3.88 -2.03
CA PRO A 287 -25.07 -4.04 -3.34
C PRO A 287 -24.20 -3.44 -4.45
N GLY A 288 -23.88 -4.23 -5.47
CA GLY A 288 -22.97 -3.84 -6.54
C GLY A 288 -21.49 -3.99 -6.21
N GLY A 289 -21.12 -4.48 -5.03
CA GLY A 289 -19.74 -4.63 -4.56
C GLY A 289 -18.83 -5.47 -5.46
N ILE A 290 -19.41 -6.38 -6.25
CA ILE A 290 -18.66 -7.12 -7.30
C ILE A 290 -17.98 -6.19 -8.34
N ASN A 291 -18.45 -4.96 -8.46
CA ASN A 291 -17.90 -3.95 -9.36
C ASN A 291 -17.04 -2.92 -8.63
N PHE A 292 -16.74 -3.12 -7.36
CA PHE A 292 -15.90 -2.20 -6.60
C PHE A 292 -14.46 -2.28 -7.08
N GLY A 293 -13.95 -1.14 -7.59
CA GLY A 293 -12.52 -0.88 -7.72
C GLY A 293 -11.95 -0.34 -6.42
N LEU A 294 -10.67 0.05 -6.42
CA LEU A 294 -9.99 0.57 -5.23
C LEU A 294 -10.68 1.81 -4.65
N GLY A 295 -11.09 2.76 -5.49
CA GLY A 295 -11.77 3.97 -5.03
C GLY A 295 -13.12 3.69 -4.35
N ASP A 296 -13.88 2.72 -4.87
CA ASP A 296 -15.17 2.32 -4.30
C ASP A 296 -14.99 1.64 -2.93
N GLU A 297 -13.97 0.77 -2.80
CA GLU A 297 -13.61 0.12 -1.55
C GLU A 297 -13.20 1.13 -0.49
N ILE A 298 -12.31 2.09 -0.84
CA ILE A 298 -11.86 3.17 0.04
C ILE A 298 -13.05 4.00 0.54
N ASN A 299 -13.94 4.41 -0.36
CA ASN A 299 -15.09 5.23 -0.04
C ASN A 299 -16.11 4.47 0.83
N SER A 300 -16.37 3.20 0.53
CA SER A 300 -17.30 2.37 1.29
C SER A 300 -16.84 2.15 2.72
N PHE A 301 -15.56 1.79 2.92
CA PHE A 301 -15.02 1.62 4.27
C PHE A 301 -14.86 2.96 4.98
N GLY A 302 -14.27 3.97 4.33
CA GLY A 302 -14.08 5.31 4.89
C GLY A 302 -15.38 6.03 5.24
N GLY A 303 -16.46 5.71 4.51
CA GLY A 303 -17.82 6.18 4.78
C GLY A 303 -18.56 5.40 5.89
N GLY A 304 -17.94 4.38 6.49
CA GLY A 304 -18.55 3.64 7.59
C GLY A 304 -19.44 2.47 7.20
N GLN A 305 -19.64 2.22 5.91
CA GLN A 305 -20.62 1.25 5.40
C GLN A 305 -20.27 -0.22 5.64
N THR A 306 -19.01 -0.54 6.03
CA THR A 306 -18.59 -1.93 6.15
C THR A 306 -17.81 -2.21 7.42
N LEU A 307 -17.95 -3.43 7.96
CA LEU A 307 -17.24 -3.90 9.13
C LEU A 307 -15.74 -4.07 8.85
N PHE A 308 -15.44 -4.65 7.68
CA PHE A 308 -14.09 -4.94 7.23
C PHE A 308 -13.79 -4.30 5.87
N SER A 309 -12.51 -4.12 5.64
CA SER A 309 -11.92 -3.88 4.34
C SER A 309 -10.55 -4.54 4.32
N PHE A 310 -10.13 -5.10 3.20
CA PHE A 310 -8.74 -5.47 3.03
C PHE A 310 -8.25 -5.04 1.66
N SER A 311 -7.31 -4.12 1.68
CA SER A 311 -6.60 -3.58 0.53
C SER A 311 -5.35 -2.87 1.04
N TRP A 312 -4.84 -1.96 0.27
CA TRP A 312 -3.72 -1.09 0.66
C TRP A 312 -4.09 -0.12 1.79
N ASP A 313 -3.10 0.62 2.24
CA ASP A 313 -3.19 1.54 3.38
C ASP A 313 -4.12 2.74 3.13
N ASP A 314 -4.40 3.06 1.86
CA ASP A 314 -5.21 4.20 1.41
C ASP A 314 -6.59 4.26 2.09
N ALA A 315 -7.26 3.12 2.21
CA ALA A 315 -8.56 3.07 2.87
C ALA A 315 -8.47 3.37 4.37
N PHE A 316 -7.33 3.04 5.01
CA PHE A 316 -7.09 3.42 6.40
C PHE A 316 -6.88 4.93 6.51
N VAL A 317 -6.11 5.53 5.59
CA VAL A 317 -5.90 6.98 5.54
C VAL A 317 -7.22 7.72 5.34
N ALA A 318 -8.05 7.28 4.40
CA ALA A 318 -9.37 7.87 4.17
C ALA A 318 -10.27 7.78 5.41
N ALA A 319 -10.29 6.63 6.09
CA ALA A 319 -11.07 6.41 7.31
C ALA A 319 -10.58 7.21 8.52
N MET A 320 -9.35 7.72 8.50
CA MET A 320 -8.78 8.56 9.55
C MET A 320 -8.93 10.06 9.31
N GLN A 321 -9.48 10.47 8.17
CA GLN A 321 -9.71 11.90 7.90
C GLN A 321 -10.69 12.50 8.91
N PRO A 322 -10.53 13.77 9.28
CA PRO A 322 -11.39 14.41 10.28
C PRO A 322 -12.88 14.43 9.95
N ASP A 323 -13.24 14.39 8.66
CA ASP A 323 -14.60 14.38 8.13
C ASP A 323 -15.16 12.97 7.92
N SER A 324 -14.37 11.92 8.14
CA SER A 324 -14.85 10.56 8.09
C SER A 324 -15.78 10.28 9.30
N PRO A 325 -16.97 9.68 9.10
CA PRO A 325 -17.88 9.33 10.19
C PRO A 325 -17.27 8.29 11.16
N ILE A 326 -16.23 7.58 10.73
CA ILE A 326 -15.55 6.56 11.52
C ILE A 326 -14.14 6.98 11.97
N ALA A 327 -13.82 8.25 11.90
CA ALA A 327 -12.53 8.78 12.37
C ALA A 327 -12.22 8.26 13.78
N ASN A 328 -11.03 7.72 13.99
CA ASN A 328 -10.60 7.06 15.24
C ASN A 328 -11.32 5.75 15.63
N GLN A 329 -12.31 5.29 14.86
CA GLN A 329 -13.03 4.03 15.08
C GLN A 329 -12.43 2.82 14.35
N VAL A 330 -11.38 3.04 13.60
CA VAL A 330 -10.74 2.00 12.76
C VAL A 330 -9.52 1.37 13.43
N GLY A 331 -9.32 0.09 13.17
CA GLY A 331 -8.14 -0.65 13.54
C GLY A 331 -7.52 -1.34 12.33
N ALA A 332 -6.23 -1.63 12.42
CA ALA A 332 -5.51 -2.41 11.43
C ALA A 332 -4.99 -3.70 12.07
N ALA A 333 -4.97 -4.77 11.29
CA ALA A 333 -4.43 -6.06 11.68
C ALA A 333 -3.77 -6.75 10.49
N GLN A 334 -2.97 -7.76 10.78
CA GLN A 334 -2.43 -8.64 9.75
C GLN A 334 -3.58 -9.32 8.99
N LEU A 335 -3.40 -9.57 7.69
CA LEU A 335 -4.37 -10.33 6.89
C LEU A 335 -4.68 -11.67 7.53
N PRO A 336 -5.92 -12.15 7.42
CA PRO A 336 -6.30 -13.47 7.88
C PRO A 336 -5.46 -14.57 7.22
N GLY A 337 -5.16 -15.61 7.98
CA GLY A 337 -4.50 -16.82 7.51
C GLY A 337 -5.50 -17.94 7.17
N ALA A 338 -5.00 -19.17 7.19
CA ALA A 338 -5.79 -20.38 7.06
C ALA A 338 -5.34 -21.44 8.07
N ASN A 339 -6.21 -22.40 8.38
CA ASN A 339 -5.89 -23.54 9.27
C ASN A 339 -5.31 -24.74 8.52
N LYS A 340 -5.17 -24.64 7.21
CA LYS A 340 -4.57 -25.65 6.33
C LYS A 340 -3.86 -24.96 5.19
N VAL A 341 -2.80 -25.55 4.69
CA VAL A 341 -2.06 -25.05 3.53
C VAL A 341 -1.72 -26.20 2.59
N TRP A 342 -1.85 -25.97 1.29
CA TRP A 342 -1.54 -26.99 0.29
C TRP A 342 -0.04 -27.26 0.23
N ASN A 343 0.32 -28.53 0.30
CA ASN A 343 1.70 -29.00 0.14
C ASN A 343 1.86 -29.66 -1.23
N ARG A 344 2.47 -28.94 -2.15
CA ARG A 344 2.64 -29.41 -3.54
C ARG A 344 3.52 -30.66 -3.62
N THR A 345 4.55 -30.75 -2.78
CA THR A 345 5.46 -31.90 -2.76
C THR A 345 4.77 -33.17 -2.31
N LYS A 346 3.85 -33.07 -1.34
CA LYS A 346 3.08 -34.22 -0.87
C LYS A 346 1.83 -34.51 -1.69
N GLY A 347 1.36 -33.53 -2.48
CA GLY A 347 0.04 -33.62 -3.13
C GLY A 347 -1.14 -33.67 -2.12
N ALA A 348 -0.99 -33.03 -0.96
CA ALA A 348 -1.96 -33.12 0.15
C ALA A 348 -1.98 -31.81 0.97
N TRP A 349 -3.04 -31.63 1.76
CA TRP A 349 -3.12 -30.54 2.73
C TRP A 349 -2.27 -30.84 3.97
N ASP A 350 -1.47 -29.87 4.39
CA ASP A 350 -0.90 -29.82 5.74
C ASP A 350 -1.90 -29.08 6.63
N ASN A 351 -2.47 -29.80 7.61
CA ASN A 351 -3.39 -29.22 8.58
C ASN A 351 -2.60 -28.48 9.69
N LYS A 352 -2.18 -27.28 9.36
CA LYS A 352 -1.47 -26.38 10.27
C LYS A 352 -1.90 -24.95 10.00
N PRO A 353 -1.88 -24.07 11.02
CA PRO A 353 -2.06 -22.64 10.79
C PRO A 353 -1.03 -22.12 9.80
N ASN A 354 -1.48 -21.30 8.85
CA ASN A 354 -0.65 -20.62 7.88
C ASN A 354 -1.09 -19.17 7.80
N GLN A 355 -0.32 -18.28 8.44
CA GLN A 355 -0.61 -16.86 8.42
C GLN A 355 -0.15 -16.28 7.08
N ALA A 356 -1.05 -15.59 6.40
CA ALA A 356 -0.72 -14.94 5.15
C ALA A 356 0.34 -13.85 5.38
N PRO A 357 1.44 -13.83 4.61
CA PRO A 357 2.25 -12.64 4.52
C PRO A 357 1.42 -11.54 3.86
N PHE A 358 1.69 -10.29 4.22
CA PHE A 358 1.09 -9.18 3.48
C PHE A 358 1.66 -9.14 2.05
N PHE A 359 0.83 -8.73 1.09
CA PHE A 359 1.27 -8.53 -0.28
C PHE A 359 2.13 -7.27 -0.35
N VAL A 360 3.38 -7.43 -0.76
CA VAL A 360 4.32 -6.33 -0.98
C VAL A 360 4.19 -5.89 -2.42
N TRP A 361 3.71 -4.68 -2.58
CA TRP A 361 3.66 -3.95 -3.84
C TRP A 361 4.29 -2.59 -3.59
N GLY A 362 4.37 -1.75 -4.55
CA GLY A 362 4.77 -0.36 -4.36
C GLY A 362 4.76 0.38 -5.67
N TRP A 363 4.40 1.63 -5.56
CA TRP A 363 4.57 2.59 -6.64
C TRP A 363 6.02 3.02 -6.71
N ALA A 364 6.49 3.26 -7.90
CA ALA A 364 7.85 3.67 -8.14
C ALA A 364 7.92 4.67 -9.29
N VAL A 365 8.96 5.47 -9.29
CA VAL A 365 9.26 6.38 -10.40
C VAL A 365 10.56 5.98 -11.07
N GLY A 366 10.60 6.05 -12.39
CA GLY A 366 11.79 5.84 -13.18
C GLY A 366 12.16 7.11 -13.96
N VAL A 367 13.45 7.40 -14.06
CA VAL A 367 13.95 8.46 -14.94
C VAL A 367 14.09 7.89 -16.34
N ALA A 368 13.45 8.53 -17.31
CA ALA A 368 13.57 8.08 -18.70
C ALA A 368 15.02 8.27 -19.22
N GLU A 369 15.58 7.23 -19.85
CA GLU A 369 16.95 7.27 -20.37
C GLU A 369 17.15 8.43 -21.37
N LYS A 370 16.10 8.76 -22.13
CA LYS A 370 16.11 9.86 -23.11
C LYS A 370 15.58 11.18 -22.58
N SER A 371 15.48 11.35 -21.26
CA SER A 371 15.22 12.65 -20.63
C SER A 371 16.33 13.63 -21.04
N LYS A 372 15.95 14.87 -21.32
CA LYS A 372 16.84 15.91 -21.88
C LYS A 372 17.46 16.79 -20.80
#